data_c21d79f66aea6ac5067acbd6741990a9
#
_entry.id   c21d79f66aea6ac5067acbd6741990a9
#
_cell.length_a   1.000
_cell.length_b   1.000
_cell.length_c   1.000
_cell.angle_alpha   90.00
_cell.angle_beta   90.00
_cell.angle_gamma   90.00
#
_symmetry.space_group_name_H-M   'P 1'
#
loop_
_entity.id
_entity.type
_entity.pdbx_description
1 polymer ?
#
loop_
_entity_poly.entity_id
_entity_poly.type
_entity_poly.pdbx_seq_one_letter_code
_entity_poly.pdbx_strand_id
1 'polypeptide(L)'
;MYPCPETTAATAALWDALRVRLVAGGLDIRDVVFEGARAQEGIGPDVLFTQICGYPLLKVFRDQGTVLATPSFAFAGCEGPNHCAFFMVRAKGPAERLEDLRGRVFGCNSRLSNSGMNLPRLTLARIAEGWPLKR
;
A
#
# COMPACT_ATOMS: atom_id res chain seq x y z
N MET A 1 -5.17 -1.56 3.68
CA MET A 1 -5.30 -2.81 2.89
C MET A 1 -6.34 -2.54 1.81
N TYR A 2 -6.11 -2.96 0.59
CA TYR A 2 -7.11 -2.75 -0.47
C TYR A 2 -8.25 -3.75 -0.30
N PRO A 3 -9.51 -3.30 -0.26
CA PRO A 3 -10.63 -4.22 -0.15
C PRO A 3 -10.74 -5.05 -1.43
N CYS A 4 -10.62 -6.35 -1.29
CA CYS A 4 -10.96 -7.30 -2.35
C CYS A 4 -11.65 -8.52 -1.74
N PRO A 5 -12.59 -9.15 -2.45
CA PRO A 5 -13.37 -10.26 -1.90
C PRO A 5 -12.51 -11.37 -1.30
N GLU A 6 -11.40 -11.70 -1.95
CA GLU A 6 -10.49 -12.78 -1.55
C GLU A 6 -9.76 -12.52 -0.21
N THR A 7 -9.57 -11.24 0.15
CA THR A 7 -8.87 -10.85 1.38
C THR A 7 -9.81 -10.47 2.52
N THR A 8 -11.11 -10.39 2.27
CA THR A 8 -12.09 -9.92 3.27
C THR A 8 -12.07 -10.79 4.52
N ALA A 9 -12.13 -12.11 4.38
CA ALA A 9 -12.11 -13.02 5.50
C ALA A 9 -10.81 -12.95 6.30
N ALA A 10 -9.66 -12.89 5.62
CA ALA A 10 -8.37 -12.76 6.27
C ALA A 10 -8.22 -11.41 7.01
N THR A 11 -8.77 -10.34 6.44
CA THR A 11 -8.76 -9.02 7.07
C THR A 11 -9.65 -8.98 8.32
N ALA A 12 -10.82 -9.61 8.27
CA ALA A 12 -11.70 -9.75 9.42
C ALA A 12 -11.04 -10.56 10.54
N ALA A 13 -10.43 -11.70 10.21
CA ALA A 13 -9.70 -12.54 11.17
C ALA A 13 -8.53 -11.79 11.82
N LEU A 14 -7.79 -10.97 11.05
CA LEU A 14 -6.75 -10.12 11.61
C LEU A 14 -7.33 -9.10 12.59
N TRP A 15 -8.45 -8.46 12.23
CA TRP A 15 -9.13 -7.53 13.13
C TRP A 15 -9.57 -8.20 14.43
N ASP A 16 -10.20 -9.36 14.36
CA ASP A 16 -10.65 -10.11 15.54
C ASP A 16 -9.47 -10.48 16.45
N ALA A 17 -8.36 -10.93 15.89
CA ALA A 17 -7.15 -11.24 16.65
C ALA A 17 -6.55 -10.00 17.34
N LEU A 18 -6.54 -8.86 16.66
CA LEU A 18 -6.10 -7.59 17.23
C LEU A 18 -7.03 -7.12 18.35
N ARG A 19 -8.34 -7.20 18.13
CA ARG A 19 -9.36 -6.80 19.11
C ARG A 19 -9.20 -7.54 20.43
N VAL A 20 -9.01 -8.84 20.39
CA VAL A 20 -8.78 -9.66 21.60
C VAL A 20 -7.57 -9.15 22.38
N ARG A 21 -6.48 -8.83 21.72
CA ARG A 21 -5.24 -8.33 22.36
C ARG A 21 -5.40 -6.91 22.90
N LEU A 22 -6.08 -6.04 22.19
CA LEU A 22 -6.34 -4.66 22.61
C LEU A 22 -7.24 -4.64 23.86
N VAL A 23 -8.29 -5.46 23.90
CA VAL A 23 -9.16 -5.60 25.08
C VAL A 23 -8.38 -6.15 26.27
N ALA A 24 -7.57 -7.19 26.06
CA ALA A 24 -6.71 -7.76 27.09
C ALA A 24 -5.68 -6.74 27.61
N GLY A 25 -5.28 -5.77 26.78
CA GLY A 25 -4.44 -4.63 27.15
C GLY A 25 -5.18 -3.49 27.85
N GLY A 26 -6.48 -3.63 28.11
CA GLY A 26 -7.29 -2.65 28.85
C GLY A 26 -7.95 -1.57 27.99
N LEU A 27 -7.92 -1.68 26.65
CA LEU A 27 -8.64 -0.74 25.78
C LEU A 27 -10.12 -1.11 25.70
N ASP A 28 -10.99 -0.13 25.90
CA ASP A 28 -12.42 -0.28 25.62
C ASP A 28 -12.68 0.03 24.14
N ILE A 29 -12.90 -1.03 23.39
CA ILE A 29 -13.12 -0.97 21.93
C ILE A 29 -14.39 -1.73 21.53
N ARG A 30 -15.37 -1.84 22.45
CA ARG A 30 -16.62 -2.58 22.19
C ARG A 30 -17.39 -2.05 20.99
N ASP A 31 -17.39 -0.75 20.81
CA ASP A 31 -18.13 -0.05 19.75
C ASP A 31 -17.27 0.28 18.53
N VAL A 32 -16.03 -0.20 18.49
CA VAL A 32 -15.15 0.03 17.33
C VAL A 32 -15.50 -0.91 16.20
N VAL A 33 -15.86 -0.33 15.07
CA VAL A 33 -16.20 -1.05 13.84
C VAL A 33 -15.00 -1.07 12.90
N PHE A 34 -14.76 -2.22 12.28
CA PHE A 34 -13.80 -2.31 11.18
C PHE A 34 -14.44 -1.79 9.90
N GLU A 35 -13.92 -0.69 9.39
CA GLU A 35 -14.31 -0.14 8.09
C GLU A 35 -13.24 -0.37 7.04
N GLY A 36 -13.67 -0.67 5.82
CA GLY A 36 -12.79 -0.69 4.65
C GLY A 36 -12.22 0.71 4.34
N ALA A 37 -11.20 0.75 3.50
CA ALA A 37 -10.37 1.92 3.26
C ALA A 37 -11.12 3.24 2.99
N ARG A 38 -11.17 4.12 3.96
CA ARG A 38 -11.43 5.56 3.80
C ARG A 38 -10.14 6.36 3.61
N ALA A 39 -9.09 5.74 3.13
CA ALA A 39 -7.71 6.27 3.11
C ALA A 39 -7.54 7.61 2.35
N GLN A 40 -8.57 8.15 1.74
CA GLN A 40 -8.54 9.44 1.04
C GLN A 40 -9.17 10.59 1.85
N GLU A 41 -9.86 10.29 2.93
CA GLU A 41 -10.62 11.27 3.71
C GLU A 41 -9.87 11.79 4.93
N GLY A 42 -8.69 11.26 5.20
CA GLY A 42 -7.88 11.63 6.36
C GLY A 42 -8.04 10.66 7.55
N ILE A 43 -7.26 10.92 8.59
CA ILE A 43 -7.36 10.23 9.86
C ILE A 43 -8.20 11.10 10.80
N GLY A 44 -9.49 10.83 10.86
CA GLY A 44 -10.41 11.56 11.72
C GLY A 44 -10.20 11.26 13.22
N PRO A 45 -10.75 12.07 14.12
CA PRO A 45 -10.60 11.88 15.56
C PRO A 45 -11.28 10.60 16.09
N ASP A 46 -12.18 10.04 15.32
CA ASP A 46 -12.90 8.79 15.58
C ASP A 46 -12.16 7.54 15.11
N VAL A 47 -11.02 7.71 14.42
CA VAL A 47 -10.21 6.59 13.94
C VAL A 47 -9.25 6.13 15.03
N LEU A 48 -9.50 4.96 15.61
CA LEU A 48 -8.62 4.35 16.61
C LEU A 48 -7.25 4.01 16.05
N PHE A 49 -7.20 3.32 14.93
CA PHE A 49 -5.99 3.08 14.15
C PHE A 49 -6.33 2.74 12.69
N THR A 50 -5.35 2.96 11.83
CA THR A 50 -5.48 2.68 10.39
C THR A 50 -4.18 2.14 9.82
N GLN A 51 -4.28 1.40 8.73
CA GLN A 51 -3.10 1.01 7.95
C GLN A 51 -2.97 1.94 6.74
N ILE A 52 -1.84 2.61 6.64
CA ILE A 52 -1.56 3.56 5.56
C ILE A 52 -0.16 3.33 4.98
N CYS A 53 0.01 3.59 3.69
CA CYS A 53 1.33 3.57 3.07
C CYS A 53 2.20 4.73 3.59
N GLY A 54 3.51 4.48 3.72
CA GLY A 54 4.45 5.49 4.23
C GLY A 54 4.46 6.79 3.44
N TYR A 55 4.28 6.75 2.12
CA TYR A 55 4.29 7.97 1.31
C TYR A 55 3.09 8.90 1.59
N PRO A 56 1.83 8.44 1.57
CA PRO A 56 0.70 9.26 2.02
C PRO A 56 0.87 9.75 3.46
N LEU A 57 1.35 8.91 4.37
CA LEU A 57 1.60 9.30 5.75
C LEU A 57 2.52 10.52 5.82
N LEU A 58 3.66 10.47 5.14
CA LEU A 58 4.65 11.54 5.17
C LEU A 58 4.24 12.81 4.41
N LYS A 59 3.40 12.69 3.38
CA LYS A 59 3.06 13.82 2.49
C LYS A 59 1.73 14.48 2.79
N VAL A 60 0.77 13.70 3.30
CA VAL A 60 -0.62 14.16 3.49
C VAL A 60 -1.02 14.11 4.96
N PHE A 61 -0.64 13.05 5.68
CA PHE A 61 -1.14 12.76 7.03
C PHE A 61 -0.06 12.86 8.12
N ARG A 62 1.03 13.57 7.86
CA ARG A 62 2.23 13.63 8.72
C ARG A 62 1.91 13.84 10.21
N ASP A 63 1.02 14.76 10.50
CA ASP A 63 0.72 15.20 11.86
C ASP A 63 -0.64 14.67 12.37
N GLN A 64 -1.24 13.72 11.64
CA GLN A 64 -2.57 13.19 11.97
C GLN A 64 -2.53 11.84 12.69
N GLY A 65 -1.36 11.27 12.89
CA GLY A 65 -1.26 9.97 13.56
C GLY A 65 0.17 9.60 13.91
N THR A 66 0.28 8.63 14.82
CA THR A 66 1.57 8.08 15.27
C THR A 66 1.73 6.67 14.69
N VAL A 67 2.93 6.39 14.14
CA VAL A 67 3.26 5.04 13.66
C VAL A 67 3.46 4.11 14.86
N LEU A 68 2.61 3.11 15.00
CA LEU A 68 2.69 2.11 16.06
C LEU A 68 3.53 0.89 15.64
N ALA A 69 3.36 0.45 14.41
CA ALA A 69 4.05 -0.72 13.87
C ALA A 69 4.07 -0.69 12.34
N THR A 70 5.01 -1.42 11.77
CA THR A 70 5.07 -1.68 10.32
C THR A 70 4.92 -3.19 10.10
N PRO A 71 3.94 -3.64 9.29
CA PRO A 71 3.78 -5.06 9.02
C PRO A 71 4.98 -5.60 8.24
N SER A 72 5.45 -6.77 8.65
CA SER A 72 6.42 -7.58 7.91
C SER A 72 5.73 -8.79 7.33
N PHE A 73 5.95 -9.07 6.06
CA PHE A 73 5.29 -10.16 5.35
C PHE A 73 6.28 -11.30 5.08
N ALA A 74 5.78 -12.54 5.12
CA ALA A 74 6.58 -13.75 4.87
C ALA A 74 6.44 -14.24 3.42
N PHE A 75 6.30 -13.34 2.47
CA PHE A 75 6.26 -13.68 1.05
C PHE A 75 7.63 -13.47 0.40
N ALA A 76 7.91 -14.23 -0.66
CA ALA A 76 9.13 -14.04 -1.45
C ALA A 76 9.24 -12.58 -1.94
N GLY A 77 10.40 -11.96 -1.75
CA GLY A 77 10.63 -10.54 -2.03
C GLY A 77 10.17 -9.58 -0.94
N CYS A 78 9.72 -10.11 0.22
CA CYS A 78 9.26 -9.32 1.36
C CYS A 78 10.05 -9.68 2.63
N GLU A 79 11.33 -9.90 2.53
CA GLU A 79 12.17 -10.30 3.66
C GLU A 79 12.37 -9.12 4.64
N GLY A 80 12.07 -9.37 5.92
CA GLY A 80 12.17 -8.38 6.98
C GLY A 80 11.20 -7.19 6.77
N PRO A 81 11.68 -5.95 6.82
CA PRO A 81 10.85 -4.76 6.65
C PRO A 81 10.58 -4.42 5.17
N ASN A 82 11.13 -5.19 4.24
CA ASN A 82 11.01 -4.93 2.81
C ASN A 82 9.68 -5.45 2.26
N HIS A 83 9.26 -4.87 1.15
CA HIS A 83 8.18 -5.38 0.31
C HIS A 83 8.50 -5.10 -1.15
N CYS A 84 7.97 -5.92 -2.05
CA CYS A 84 8.11 -5.72 -3.48
C CYS A 84 6.84 -5.19 -4.12
N ALA A 85 6.97 -4.58 -5.28
CA ALA A 85 5.87 -4.19 -6.15
C ALA A 85 6.07 -4.84 -7.52
N PHE A 86 4.98 -5.27 -8.13
CA PHE A 86 5.01 -5.94 -9.43
C PHE A 86 4.45 -5.02 -10.52
N PHE A 87 5.16 -4.96 -11.65
CA PHE A 87 4.59 -4.41 -12.88
C PHE A 87 3.79 -5.52 -13.57
N MET A 88 2.51 -5.28 -13.74
CA MET A 88 1.62 -6.25 -14.38
C MET A 88 1.35 -5.86 -15.82
N VAL A 89 1.51 -6.80 -16.72
CA VAL A 89 1.22 -6.65 -18.15
C VAL A 89 0.26 -7.75 -18.60
N ARG A 90 -0.30 -7.60 -19.79
CA ARG A 90 -1.17 -8.65 -20.37
C ARG A 90 -0.36 -9.93 -20.57
N ALA A 91 -0.83 -11.07 -20.04
CA ALA A 91 -0.12 -12.35 -20.06
C ALA A 91 0.27 -12.84 -21.46
N LYS A 92 -0.50 -12.51 -22.49
CA LYS A 92 -0.22 -12.84 -23.89
C LYS A 92 0.27 -11.63 -24.69
N GLY A 93 0.78 -10.60 -24.00
CA GLY A 93 1.34 -9.42 -24.65
C GLY A 93 2.79 -9.63 -25.10
N PRO A 94 3.29 -8.78 -25.99
CA PRO A 94 4.65 -8.87 -26.51
C PRO A 94 5.73 -8.33 -25.55
N ALA A 95 5.35 -7.72 -24.43
CA ALA A 95 6.29 -7.10 -23.51
C ALA A 95 6.88 -8.14 -22.55
N GLU A 96 8.19 -8.34 -22.62
CA GLU A 96 8.97 -9.21 -21.73
C GLU A 96 9.78 -8.40 -20.71
N ARG A 97 10.04 -7.13 -21.01
CA ARG A 97 10.86 -6.20 -20.23
C ARG A 97 10.15 -4.85 -20.07
N LEU A 98 10.55 -4.07 -19.07
CA LEU A 98 9.99 -2.74 -18.86
C LEU A 98 10.23 -1.77 -20.02
N GLU A 99 11.36 -1.91 -20.69
CA GLU A 99 11.73 -1.13 -21.87
C GLU A 99 10.75 -1.29 -23.04
N ASP A 100 10.13 -2.47 -23.16
CA ASP A 100 9.14 -2.76 -24.21
C ASP A 100 7.83 -1.99 -24.00
N LEU A 101 7.63 -1.45 -22.80
CA LEU A 101 6.46 -0.64 -22.45
C LEU A 101 6.62 0.83 -22.82
N ARG A 102 7.72 1.22 -23.44
CA ARG A 102 7.93 2.60 -23.86
C ARG A 102 6.81 3.08 -24.78
N GLY A 103 6.26 4.26 -24.45
CA GLY A 103 5.14 4.85 -25.21
C GLY A 103 3.79 4.19 -24.93
N ARG A 104 3.70 3.25 -24.00
CA ARG A 104 2.45 2.65 -23.57
C ARG A 104 1.82 3.43 -22.43
N VAL A 105 0.53 3.20 -22.23
CA VAL A 105 -0.21 3.81 -21.11
C VAL A 105 0.08 3.02 -19.82
N PHE A 106 0.47 3.74 -18.77
CA PHE A 106 0.66 3.20 -17.44
C PHE A 106 -0.58 3.49 -16.58
N GLY A 107 -1.20 2.44 -16.06
CA GLY A 107 -2.28 2.53 -15.08
C GLY A 107 -1.72 2.51 -13.66
N CYS A 108 -2.17 3.43 -12.81
CA CYS A 108 -1.87 3.43 -11.40
C CYS A 108 -3.15 3.63 -10.58
N ASN A 109 -3.15 3.13 -9.35
CA ASN A 109 -4.30 3.25 -8.46
C ASN A 109 -4.47 4.67 -7.89
N SER A 110 -3.38 5.37 -7.62
CA SER A 110 -3.38 6.74 -7.09
C SER A 110 -2.03 7.41 -7.29
N ARG A 111 -2.02 8.73 -7.49
CA ARG A 111 -0.80 9.56 -7.53
C ARG A 111 -0.08 9.60 -6.18
N LEU A 112 -0.78 9.32 -5.09
CA LEU A 112 -0.22 9.25 -3.73
C LEU A 112 0.21 7.83 -3.34
N SER A 113 0.06 6.85 -4.22
CA SER A 113 0.50 5.48 -3.94
C SER A 113 2.02 5.37 -3.98
N ASN A 114 2.60 4.75 -2.95
CA ASN A 114 4.02 4.42 -2.97
C ASN A 114 4.32 3.32 -4.00
N SER A 115 3.66 2.17 -3.90
CA SER A 115 3.87 1.04 -4.80
C SER A 115 3.35 1.29 -6.22
N GLY A 116 2.22 2.00 -6.38
CA GLY A 116 1.60 2.22 -7.68
C GLY A 116 2.11 3.44 -8.46
N MET A 117 2.80 4.38 -7.81
CA MET A 117 3.28 5.60 -8.47
C MET A 117 4.75 5.89 -8.16
N ASN A 118 5.16 5.96 -6.89
CA ASN A 118 6.51 6.38 -6.53
C ASN A 118 7.58 5.37 -6.97
N LEU A 119 7.42 4.10 -6.61
CA LEU A 119 8.36 3.06 -6.99
C LEU A 119 8.44 2.88 -8.52
N PRO A 120 7.32 2.83 -9.27
CA PRO A 120 7.37 2.84 -10.73
C PRO A 120 8.12 4.03 -11.31
N ARG A 121 7.84 5.24 -10.83
CA ARG A 121 8.57 6.44 -11.29
C ARG A 121 10.07 6.35 -11.05
N LEU A 122 10.48 5.89 -9.87
CA LEU A 122 11.90 5.69 -9.55
C LEU A 122 12.54 4.63 -10.45
N THR A 123 11.86 3.52 -10.67
CA THR A 123 12.34 2.44 -11.55
C THR A 123 12.49 2.91 -12.99
N LEU A 124 11.46 3.59 -13.51
CA LEU A 124 11.49 4.12 -14.88
C LEU A 124 12.51 5.23 -15.05
N ALA A 125 12.75 6.08 -14.04
CA ALA A 125 13.78 7.10 -14.08
C ALA A 125 15.19 6.46 -14.20
N ARG A 126 15.48 5.41 -13.41
CA ARG A 126 16.76 4.69 -13.50
C ARG A 126 16.98 4.04 -14.87
N ILE A 127 15.94 3.49 -15.47
CA ILE A 127 15.99 2.96 -16.83
C ILE A 127 16.21 4.10 -17.84
N ALA A 128 15.55 5.23 -17.63
CA ALA A 128 15.61 6.41 -18.52
C ALA A 128 16.95 7.17 -18.45
N GLU A 129 17.73 7.04 -17.38
CA GLU A 129 19.09 7.59 -17.29
C GLU A 129 20.00 7.04 -18.40
N GLY A 130 19.72 5.83 -18.91
CA GLY A 130 20.33 5.26 -20.09
C GLY A 130 19.65 5.60 -21.42
N TRP A 131 18.52 6.37 -21.38
CA TRP A 131 17.76 6.72 -22.56
C TRP A 131 17.91 8.20 -22.91
N PRO A 132 18.11 8.56 -24.18
CA PRO A 132 18.00 9.93 -24.60
C PRO A 132 16.54 10.37 -24.37
N LEU A 133 16.31 11.16 -23.32
CA LEU A 133 15.02 11.80 -23.09
C LEU A 133 14.73 12.70 -24.31
N LYS A 134 13.80 12.29 -25.16
CA LYS A 134 13.16 13.24 -26.07
C LYS A 134 12.31 14.18 -25.20
N ARG A 135 12.74 15.43 -25.14
CA ARG A 135 11.96 16.54 -24.60
C ARG A 135 10.70 16.75 -25.42
#